data_131b686739b52f4b3618f290785216f1
#
_entry.id   131b686739b52f4b3618f290785216f1
#
_cell.length_a   1.000
_cell.length_b   1.000
_cell.length_c   1.000
_cell.angle_alpha   90.00
_cell.angle_beta   90.00
_cell.angle_gamma   90.00
#
_symmetry.space_group_name_H-M   'P 1'
#
loop_
_entity.id
_entity.type
_entity.pdbx_description
1 polymer ?
#
loop_
_entity_poly.entity_id
_entity_poly.type
_entity_poly.pdbx_seq_one_letter_code
_entity_poly.pdbx_strand_id
1 'polypeptide(L)'
;MAKNMTKCKRTPKHVLKLPDLEQSKSAVLNSLTSQSSQRTYDQAIREFIEWYCSEPRLAFNKTVVTRYRISLEQRHFASTTINLRLAAVRRLAYEAADCGLLSADLAAGIRRVKGAKRLGVPVGNWLTAEQGKRLLLAPDCTSLRGKRD
;
A
#
# COMPACT_ATOMS: atom_id res chain seq x y z
N MET A 1 -6.89 31.49 -41.99
CA MET A 1 -7.16 30.02 -41.92
C MET A 1 -6.43 29.43 -40.76
N ALA A 2 -7.14 29.20 -39.64
CA ALA A 2 -6.55 28.65 -38.43
C ALA A 2 -6.55 27.11 -38.54
N LYS A 3 -5.33 26.50 -38.55
CA LYS A 3 -5.18 25.04 -38.51
C LYS A 3 -5.59 24.54 -37.11
N ASN A 4 -6.73 23.84 -37.09
CA ASN A 4 -7.23 23.11 -35.92
C ASN A 4 -6.24 21.96 -35.62
N MET A 5 -5.35 22.14 -34.63
CA MET A 5 -4.51 21.09 -34.10
C MET A 5 -5.41 20.14 -33.29
N THR A 6 -5.88 19.09 -33.91
CA THR A 6 -6.53 17.97 -33.23
C THR A 6 -5.56 17.37 -32.20
N LYS A 7 -5.81 17.64 -30.93
CA LYS A 7 -5.16 16.94 -29.82
C LYS A 7 -5.42 15.44 -30.01
N CYS A 8 -4.38 14.70 -30.39
CA CYS A 8 -4.42 13.25 -30.45
C CYS A 8 -4.75 12.73 -29.04
N LYS A 9 -5.98 12.28 -28.82
CA LYS A 9 -6.42 11.63 -27.60
C LYS A 9 -5.66 10.31 -27.52
N ARG A 10 -4.63 10.24 -26.64
CA ARG A 10 -3.92 8.99 -26.35
C ARG A 10 -4.94 8.00 -25.81
N THR A 11 -5.14 6.89 -26.52
CA THR A 11 -5.97 5.78 -26.01
C THR A 11 -5.27 5.15 -24.81
N PRO A 12 -5.97 5.00 -23.68
CA PRO A 12 -5.38 4.39 -22.49
C PRO A 12 -4.88 2.97 -22.80
N LYS A 13 -3.70 2.63 -22.31
CA LYS A 13 -3.10 1.31 -22.50
C LYS A 13 -3.70 0.32 -21.49
N HIS A 14 -3.93 -0.91 -21.89
CA HIS A 14 -4.30 -1.98 -20.96
C HIS A 14 -3.06 -2.63 -20.31
N VAL A 15 -1.94 -2.66 -21.02
CA VAL A 15 -0.66 -3.20 -20.55
C VAL A 15 0.34 -2.06 -20.42
N LEU A 16 0.84 -1.82 -19.22
CA LEU A 16 1.89 -0.84 -18.96
C LEU A 16 3.27 -1.48 -19.14
N LYS A 17 4.15 -0.78 -19.85
CA LYS A 17 5.56 -1.17 -19.99
C LYS A 17 6.39 -0.56 -18.85
N LEU A 18 7.62 -1.06 -18.69
CA LEU A 18 8.54 -0.57 -17.66
C LEU A 18 8.70 0.97 -17.66
N PRO A 19 8.90 1.65 -18.81
CA PRO A 19 9.00 3.11 -18.84
C PRO A 19 7.73 3.82 -18.35
N ASP A 20 6.55 3.29 -18.68
CA ASP A 20 5.26 3.84 -18.24
C ASP A 20 5.12 3.72 -16.69
N LEU A 21 5.54 2.58 -16.14
CA LEU A 21 5.52 2.30 -14.70
C LEU A 21 6.53 3.17 -13.93
N GLU A 22 7.74 3.36 -14.48
CA GLU A 22 8.75 4.23 -13.87
C GLU A 22 8.33 5.71 -13.90
N GLN A 23 7.66 6.17 -14.95
CA GLN A 23 7.07 7.50 -15.01
C GLN A 23 6.00 7.68 -13.92
N SER A 24 5.09 6.73 -13.80
CA SER A 24 4.02 6.77 -12.78
C SER A 24 4.59 6.68 -11.37
N LYS A 25 5.63 5.87 -11.16
CA LYS A 25 6.36 5.78 -9.89
C LYS A 25 6.96 7.12 -9.48
N SER A 26 7.64 7.80 -10.41
CA SER A 26 8.20 9.13 -10.15
C SER A 26 7.12 10.13 -9.76
N ALA A 27 5.95 10.10 -10.40
CA ALA A 27 4.81 10.94 -10.03
C ALA A 27 4.32 10.64 -8.61
N VAL A 28 4.21 9.37 -8.23
CA VAL A 28 3.85 8.96 -6.85
C VAL A 28 4.85 9.54 -5.85
N LEU A 29 6.14 9.35 -6.07
CA LEU A 29 7.17 9.80 -5.12
C LEU A 29 7.18 11.31 -4.97
N ASN A 30 7.01 12.05 -6.06
CA ASN A 30 6.93 13.52 -6.04
C ASN A 30 5.69 14.05 -5.29
N SER A 31 4.60 13.27 -5.24
CA SER A 31 3.39 13.63 -4.54
C SER A 31 3.46 13.40 -3.02
N LEU A 32 4.51 12.74 -2.52
CA LEU A 32 4.71 12.45 -1.10
C LEU A 32 5.62 13.48 -0.46
N THR A 33 5.20 14.06 0.66
CA THR A 33 5.95 15.12 1.37
C THR A 33 7.02 14.56 2.32
N SER A 34 6.80 13.34 2.87
CA SER A 34 7.72 12.74 3.83
C SER A 34 8.73 11.84 3.15
N GLN A 35 10.03 12.06 3.42
CA GLN A 35 11.12 11.23 2.90
C GLN A 35 11.02 9.76 3.34
N SER A 36 10.55 9.51 4.56
CA SER A 36 10.31 8.15 5.05
C SER A 36 9.22 7.44 4.23
N SER A 37 8.12 8.15 3.93
CA SER A 37 7.05 7.63 3.08
C SER A 37 7.54 7.38 1.65
N GLN A 38 8.35 8.29 1.09
CA GLN A 38 8.93 8.13 -0.23
C GLN A 38 9.76 6.83 -0.32
N ARG A 39 10.65 6.58 0.64
CA ARG A 39 11.46 5.35 0.69
C ARG A 39 10.60 4.09 0.76
N THR A 40 9.58 4.12 1.61
CA THR A 40 8.68 2.98 1.81
C THR A 40 7.85 2.68 0.56
N TYR A 41 7.33 3.72 -0.09
CA TYR A 41 6.56 3.58 -1.33
C TYR A 41 7.46 3.22 -2.51
N ASP A 42 8.66 3.77 -2.62
CA ASP A 42 9.64 3.40 -3.65
C ASP A 42 9.94 1.91 -3.60
N GLN A 43 10.26 1.37 -2.42
CA GLN A 43 10.51 -0.06 -2.26
C GLN A 43 9.28 -0.90 -2.63
N ALA A 44 8.09 -0.52 -2.14
CA ALA A 44 6.86 -1.26 -2.40
C ALA A 44 6.49 -1.27 -3.89
N ILE A 45 6.65 -0.15 -4.58
CA ILE A 45 6.38 -0.04 -6.02
C ILE A 45 7.43 -0.80 -6.83
N ARG A 46 8.71 -0.73 -6.47
CA ARG A 46 9.79 -1.48 -7.12
C ARG A 46 9.54 -2.98 -7.07
N GLU A 47 9.22 -3.53 -5.90
CA GLU A 47 8.91 -4.95 -5.75
C GLU A 47 7.67 -5.37 -6.56
N PHE A 48 6.67 -4.48 -6.65
CA PHE A 48 5.51 -4.72 -7.51
C PHE A 48 5.88 -4.73 -8.99
N ILE A 49 6.70 -3.77 -9.46
CA ILE A 49 7.15 -3.69 -10.86
C ILE A 49 7.94 -4.93 -11.24
N GLU A 50 8.87 -5.37 -10.38
CA GLU A 50 9.66 -6.59 -10.59
C GLU A 50 8.74 -7.81 -10.74
N TRP A 51 7.78 -7.96 -9.82
CA TRP A 51 6.80 -9.04 -9.89
C TRP A 51 5.92 -8.94 -11.14
N TYR A 52 5.43 -7.75 -11.48
CA TYR A 52 4.55 -7.52 -12.63
C TYR A 52 5.28 -7.79 -13.95
N CYS A 53 6.54 -7.42 -14.07
CA CYS A 53 7.35 -7.63 -15.26
C CYS A 53 7.88 -9.07 -15.40
N SER A 54 7.97 -9.84 -14.31
CA SER A 54 8.34 -11.25 -14.34
C SER A 54 7.22 -12.15 -14.89
N GLU A 55 5.97 -11.73 -14.72
CA GLU A 55 4.81 -12.43 -15.26
C GLU A 55 4.59 -12.08 -16.74
N PRO A 56 4.14 -13.03 -17.60
CA PRO A 56 3.87 -12.70 -18.99
C PRO A 56 2.73 -11.70 -19.10
N ARG A 57 3.08 -10.49 -19.49
CA ARG A 57 2.29 -9.32 -19.93
C ARG A 57 0.81 -9.32 -19.60
N LEU A 58 0.51 -9.26 -18.33
CA LEU A 58 -0.87 -9.14 -17.86
C LEU A 58 -1.32 -7.67 -17.95
N ALA A 59 -2.58 -7.46 -18.29
CA ALA A 59 -3.17 -6.13 -18.21
C ALA A 59 -3.16 -5.62 -16.77
N PHE A 60 -2.76 -4.36 -16.55
CA PHE A 60 -2.75 -3.75 -15.22
C PHE A 60 -4.19 -3.47 -14.76
N ASN A 61 -4.80 -4.43 -14.11
CA ASN A 61 -6.20 -4.41 -13.69
C ASN A 61 -6.39 -5.01 -12.28
N LYS A 62 -7.65 -4.99 -11.81
CA LYS A 62 -8.05 -5.55 -10.52
C LYS A 62 -7.58 -7.00 -10.32
N THR A 63 -7.70 -7.84 -11.34
CA THR A 63 -7.35 -9.27 -11.26
C THR A 63 -5.87 -9.45 -11.00
N VAL A 64 -5.02 -8.71 -11.70
CA VAL A 64 -3.56 -8.75 -11.52
C VAL A 64 -3.16 -8.29 -10.13
N VAL A 65 -3.73 -7.19 -9.64
CA VAL A 65 -3.44 -6.71 -8.28
C VAL A 65 -3.97 -7.67 -7.21
N THR A 66 -5.07 -8.38 -7.49
CA THR A 66 -5.54 -9.45 -6.59
C THR A 66 -4.57 -10.63 -6.57
N ARG A 67 -4.01 -11.04 -7.71
CA ARG A 67 -2.94 -12.07 -7.78
C ARG A 67 -1.69 -11.64 -7.03
N TYR A 68 -1.29 -10.38 -7.18
CA TYR A 68 -0.17 -9.83 -6.40
C TYR A 68 -0.43 -9.94 -4.89
N ARG A 69 -1.62 -9.58 -4.42
CA ARG A 69 -1.98 -9.76 -3.01
C ARG A 69 -1.83 -11.22 -2.56
N ILE A 70 -2.37 -12.16 -3.35
CA ILE A 70 -2.28 -13.59 -3.04
C ILE A 70 -0.82 -14.06 -2.98
N SER A 71 0.04 -13.61 -3.91
CA SER A 71 1.46 -13.93 -3.88
C SER A 71 2.17 -13.40 -2.63
N LEU A 72 1.76 -12.23 -2.12
CA LEU A 72 2.28 -11.69 -0.85
C LEU A 72 1.81 -12.51 0.36
N GLU A 73 0.55 -12.97 0.35
CA GLU A 73 0.01 -13.86 1.38
C GLU A 73 0.73 -15.21 1.41
N GLN A 74 1.00 -15.80 0.23
CA GLN A 74 1.78 -17.04 0.09
C GLN A 74 3.23 -16.91 0.58
N ARG A 75 3.80 -15.72 0.46
CA ARG A 75 5.13 -15.38 1.00
C ARG A 75 5.10 -15.05 2.50
N HIS A 76 3.97 -15.25 3.17
CA HIS A 76 3.76 -15.04 4.62
C HIS A 76 4.09 -13.63 5.12
N PHE A 77 3.89 -12.60 4.30
CA PHE A 77 4.03 -11.24 4.76
C PHE A 77 2.93 -10.88 5.77
N ALA A 78 3.29 -10.06 6.75
CA ALA A 78 2.32 -9.52 7.72
C ALA A 78 1.22 -8.71 7.00
N SER A 79 -0.02 -8.79 7.49
CA SER A 79 -1.17 -8.08 6.90
C SER A 79 -0.97 -6.57 6.78
N THR A 80 -0.22 -5.96 7.71
CA THR A 80 0.17 -4.55 7.65
C THR A 80 1.07 -4.26 6.45
N THR A 81 2.06 -5.11 6.19
CA THR A 81 2.98 -4.99 5.05
C THR A 81 2.24 -5.19 3.72
N ILE A 82 1.36 -6.19 3.65
CA ILE A 82 0.53 -6.44 2.47
C ILE A 82 -0.34 -5.21 2.17
N ASN A 83 -1.00 -4.66 3.18
CA ASN A 83 -1.87 -3.50 3.02
C ASN A 83 -1.09 -2.24 2.60
N LEU A 84 0.11 -2.03 3.12
CA LEU A 84 1.00 -0.96 2.71
C LEU A 84 1.39 -1.09 1.22
N ARG A 85 1.81 -2.28 0.79
CA ARG A 85 2.17 -2.55 -0.61
C ARG A 85 0.99 -2.35 -1.55
N LEU A 86 -0.21 -2.81 -1.15
CA LEU A 86 -1.43 -2.55 -1.91
C LEU A 86 -1.80 -1.06 -1.98
N ALA A 87 -1.55 -0.29 -0.92
CA ALA A 87 -1.76 1.15 -0.93
C ALA A 87 -0.83 1.84 -1.94
N ALA A 88 0.44 1.44 -2.00
CA ALA A 88 1.40 1.94 -2.97
C ALA A 88 1.00 1.61 -4.42
N VAL A 89 0.58 0.36 -4.69
CA VAL A 89 0.10 -0.06 -6.02
C VAL A 89 -1.17 0.67 -6.44
N ARG A 90 -2.10 0.92 -5.52
CA ARG A 90 -3.30 1.72 -5.81
C ARG A 90 -2.94 3.15 -6.19
N ARG A 91 -2.00 3.76 -5.47
CA ARG A 91 -1.52 5.10 -5.79
C ARG A 91 -0.84 5.14 -7.16
N LEU A 92 -0.01 4.14 -7.46
CA LEU A 92 0.61 3.98 -8.77
C LEU A 92 -0.44 3.92 -9.90
N ALA A 93 -1.55 3.20 -9.68
CA ALA A 93 -2.63 3.10 -10.65
C ALA A 93 -3.35 4.44 -10.88
N TYR A 94 -3.52 5.25 -9.83
CA TYR A 94 -4.11 6.59 -9.97
C TYR A 94 -3.18 7.54 -10.73
N GLU A 95 -1.92 7.60 -10.37
CA GLU A 95 -0.95 8.45 -11.08
C GLU A 95 -0.81 8.02 -12.56
N ALA A 96 -0.86 6.71 -12.83
CA ALA A 96 -0.90 6.21 -14.20
C ALA A 96 -2.17 6.66 -14.96
N ALA A 97 -3.31 6.74 -14.29
CA ALA A 97 -4.55 7.24 -14.88
C ALA A 97 -4.50 8.75 -15.12
N ASP A 98 -3.98 9.52 -14.17
CA ASP A 98 -3.82 10.96 -14.28
C ASP A 98 -2.82 11.34 -15.39
N CYS A 99 -1.79 10.53 -15.59
CA CYS A 99 -0.86 10.65 -16.73
C CYS A 99 -1.48 10.18 -18.07
N GLY A 100 -2.70 9.68 -18.10
CA GLY A 100 -3.36 9.16 -19.30
C GLY A 100 -2.81 7.83 -19.81
N LEU A 101 -2.02 7.11 -19.00
CA LEU A 101 -1.44 5.81 -19.34
C LEU A 101 -2.42 4.67 -19.07
N LEU A 102 -3.28 4.82 -18.07
CA LEU A 102 -4.30 3.85 -17.66
C LEU A 102 -5.69 4.50 -17.75
N SER A 103 -6.76 3.72 -17.97
CA SER A 103 -8.10 4.26 -17.87
C SER A 103 -8.53 4.46 -16.41
N ALA A 104 -9.34 5.48 -16.15
CA ALA A 104 -9.89 5.76 -14.82
C ALA A 104 -10.69 4.58 -14.25
N ASP A 105 -11.42 3.85 -15.11
CA ASP A 105 -12.19 2.66 -14.71
C ASP A 105 -11.31 1.53 -14.21
N LEU A 106 -10.14 1.29 -14.85
CA LEU A 106 -9.18 0.29 -14.40
C LEU A 106 -8.56 0.70 -13.07
N ALA A 107 -8.19 1.96 -12.89
CA ALA A 107 -7.68 2.49 -11.63
C ALA A 107 -8.73 2.35 -10.51
N ALA A 108 -9.98 2.70 -10.78
CA ALA A 108 -11.10 2.51 -9.85
C ALA A 108 -11.34 1.02 -9.52
N GLY A 109 -11.16 0.12 -10.50
CA GLY A 109 -11.19 -1.32 -10.29
C GLY A 109 -10.11 -1.81 -9.34
N ILE A 110 -8.88 -1.32 -9.51
CA ILE A 110 -7.72 -1.63 -8.66
C ILE A 110 -7.96 -1.14 -7.21
N ARG A 111 -8.56 0.03 -7.04
CA ARG A 111 -8.93 0.55 -5.70
C ARG A 111 -9.80 -0.41 -4.92
N ARG A 112 -10.73 -1.11 -5.60
CA ARG A 112 -11.67 -2.06 -4.98
C ARG A 112 -11.05 -3.39 -4.55
N VAL A 113 -9.77 -3.63 -4.78
CA VAL A 113 -9.08 -4.82 -4.25
C VAL A 113 -9.08 -4.74 -2.72
N LYS A 114 -9.65 -5.76 -2.07
CA LYS A 114 -9.65 -5.83 -0.60
C LYS A 114 -8.25 -6.12 -0.08
N GLY A 115 -7.85 -5.47 1.00
CA GLY A 115 -6.61 -5.75 1.71
C GLY A 115 -6.65 -7.08 2.46
N ALA A 116 -5.50 -7.48 3.01
CA ALA A 116 -5.41 -8.59 3.95
C ALA A 116 -6.09 -8.21 5.27
N LYS A 117 -6.89 -9.12 5.82
CA LYS A 117 -7.50 -8.90 7.13
C LYS A 117 -6.39 -8.80 8.18
N ARG A 118 -6.45 -7.76 8.99
CA ARG A 118 -5.73 -7.78 10.26
C ARG A 118 -6.48 -8.79 11.13
N LEU A 119 -5.87 -9.93 11.36
CA LEU A 119 -6.22 -10.72 12.51
C LEU A 119 -5.84 -9.82 13.69
N GLY A 120 -6.84 -9.25 14.36
CA GLY A 120 -6.59 -8.50 15.57
C GLY A 120 -5.74 -9.39 16.46
N VAL A 121 -4.67 -8.87 17.03
CA VAL A 121 -4.07 -9.53 18.17
C VAL A 121 -5.25 -9.70 19.12
N PRO A 122 -5.65 -10.95 19.49
CA PRO A 122 -6.67 -11.11 20.52
C PRO A 122 -6.18 -10.21 21.66
N VAL A 123 -7.03 -9.29 22.07
CA VAL A 123 -6.74 -8.39 23.19
C VAL A 123 -6.29 -9.34 24.29
N GLY A 124 -4.97 -9.36 24.53
CA GLY A 124 -4.32 -10.45 25.25
C GLY A 124 -5.02 -10.70 26.55
N ASN A 125 -4.77 -11.82 27.15
CA ASN A 125 -5.18 -12.10 28.52
C ASN A 125 -4.76 -10.93 29.41
N TRP A 126 -5.57 -9.90 29.41
CA TRP A 126 -5.41 -8.80 30.34
C TRP A 126 -5.48 -9.40 31.73
N LEU A 127 -4.72 -8.86 32.61
CA LEU A 127 -4.62 -9.24 33.99
C LEU A 127 -5.98 -9.64 34.55
N THR A 128 -6.07 -10.79 35.18
CA THR A 128 -7.24 -11.13 35.99
C THR A 128 -7.46 -10.04 37.04
N ALA A 129 -8.65 -9.91 37.58
CA ALA A 129 -8.96 -8.91 38.63
C ALA A 129 -7.96 -9.01 39.81
N GLU A 130 -7.51 -10.22 40.17
CA GLU A 130 -6.49 -10.44 41.17
C GLU A 130 -5.09 -9.98 40.76
N GLN A 131 -4.69 -10.27 39.53
CA GLN A 131 -3.43 -9.79 39.01
C GLN A 131 -3.38 -8.27 38.87
N GLY A 132 -4.53 -7.65 38.50
CA GLY A 132 -4.69 -6.19 38.47
C GLY A 132 -4.54 -5.58 39.87
N LYS A 133 -5.18 -6.20 40.90
CA LYS A 133 -5.01 -5.77 42.30
C LYS A 133 -3.56 -5.90 42.77
N ARG A 134 -2.88 -7.00 42.47
CA ARG A 134 -1.47 -7.20 42.81
C ARG A 134 -0.57 -6.16 42.15
N LEU A 135 -0.85 -5.81 40.88
CA LEU A 135 -0.11 -4.77 40.18
C LEU A 135 -0.29 -3.40 40.81
N LEU A 136 -1.52 -3.06 41.25
CA LEU A 136 -1.81 -1.80 41.93
C LEU A 136 -1.17 -1.72 43.33
N LEU A 137 -0.97 -2.87 43.99
CA LEU A 137 -0.33 -2.95 45.32
C LEU A 137 1.20 -3.13 45.21
N ALA A 138 1.76 -3.33 44.01
CA ALA A 138 3.18 -3.57 43.83
C ALA A 138 4.09 -2.34 44.08
N PRO A 139 3.66 -1.06 43.88
CA PRO A 139 4.48 0.08 44.20
C PRO A 139 4.80 0.16 45.69
N ASP A 140 6.08 0.33 46.01
CA ASP A 140 6.52 0.53 47.40
C ASP A 140 6.15 1.94 47.88
N CYS A 141 5.04 2.05 48.58
CA CYS A 141 4.52 3.32 49.12
C CYS A 141 5.41 3.95 50.21
N THR A 142 6.47 3.27 50.62
CA THR A 142 7.43 3.83 51.61
C THR A 142 8.43 4.75 50.97
N SER A 143 8.72 4.57 49.69
CA SER A 143 9.65 5.39 48.91
C SER A 143 8.93 6.57 48.22
N LEU A 144 9.65 7.69 48.01
CA LEU A 144 9.13 8.84 47.28
C LEU A 144 8.77 8.49 45.82
N ARG A 145 9.43 7.50 45.24
CA ARG A 145 9.19 7.03 43.87
C ARG A 145 7.89 6.22 43.82
N GLY A 146 7.70 5.28 44.72
CA GLY A 146 6.47 4.47 44.77
C GLY A 146 5.22 5.26 45.19
N LYS A 147 5.37 6.42 45.83
CA LYS A 147 4.25 7.34 46.11
C LYS A 147 3.78 8.12 44.89
N ARG A 148 4.63 8.21 43.86
CA ARG A 148 4.33 8.90 42.61
C ARG A 148 3.74 7.96 41.55
N ASP A 149 4.07 6.67 41.60
CA ASP A 149 3.60 5.62 40.71
C ASP A 149 2.24 5.10 41.15
#